data_0ee26d93daed5814b690703431dd83f8
#
_entry.id   0ee26d93daed5814b690703431dd83f8
#
_cell.length_a   1.000
_cell.length_b   1.000
_cell.length_c   1.000
_cell.angle_alpha   90.00
_cell.angle_beta   90.00
_cell.angle_gamma   90.00
#
_symmetry.space_group_name_H-M   'P 1'
#
loop_
_entity.id
_entity.type
_entity.pdbx_description
1 polymer ?
#
loop_
_entity_poly.entity_id
_entity_poly.type
_entity_poly.pdbx_seq_one_letter_code
_entity_poly.pdbx_strand_id
1 'polypeptide(L)'
;MCIRDRAGWTPQLFFDHNGKFEDYLDSLRKYAGLKPPLAPHTGLKPIYDGFDGSPIYSTLDVLHSWKNALPSEPTRTITLFNLIALHDGNRTPGSGKSLDFKPRAERLLRDLNTFMNELEASGRPVLLLIVPEHGAAVRGDRIQMARLREIPSPHITHVPVFAKFFGLSTKSPEIVIDTPTSHLAVGELIARTITSGAYTHAKPLDLTALTSNLPQTWSVSENSNASVVQYKDNFWVKLQQSKWMPYKQ
;
A
#
# COMPACT_ATOMS: atom_id res chain seq x y z
N MET A 1 20.14 -12.90 -4.85
CA MET A 1 20.42 -12.03 -3.67
C MET A 1 19.83 -10.66 -3.94
N CYS A 2 18.87 -10.23 -3.15
CA CYS A 2 18.12 -8.98 -3.34
C CYS A 2 18.99 -7.74 -3.00
N ILE A 3 18.71 -6.57 -3.62
CA ILE A 3 19.40 -5.30 -3.31
C ILE A 3 19.32 -5.01 -1.80
N ARG A 4 18.17 -5.26 -1.19
CA ARG A 4 17.93 -5.15 0.25
C ARG A 4 18.97 -5.92 1.08
N ASP A 5 19.19 -7.19 0.75
CA ASP A 5 20.10 -8.07 1.52
C ASP A 5 21.55 -7.63 1.41
N ARG A 6 21.96 -7.19 0.20
CA ARG A 6 23.31 -6.65 -0.02
C ARG A 6 23.56 -5.36 0.75
N ALA A 7 22.52 -4.55 0.96
CA ALA A 7 22.60 -3.29 1.70
C ALA A 7 22.39 -3.45 3.22
N GLY A 8 22.20 -4.69 3.71
CA GLY A 8 22.07 -4.99 5.14
C GLY A 8 20.73 -4.55 5.74
N TRP A 9 19.65 -4.52 4.95
CA TRP A 9 18.32 -4.18 5.43
C TRP A 9 17.56 -5.40 5.96
N THR A 10 16.92 -5.24 7.12
CA THR A 10 16.12 -6.29 7.78
C THR A 10 14.64 -6.12 7.43
N PRO A 11 13.99 -7.13 6.82
CA PRO A 11 12.56 -7.08 6.55
C PRO A 11 11.73 -7.38 7.80
N GLN A 12 10.64 -6.64 7.95
CA GLN A 12 9.65 -6.84 9.02
C GLN A 12 8.25 -6.87 8.41
N LEU A 13 7.31 -7.52 9.09
CA LEU A 13 5.92 -7.65 8.66
C LEU A 13 4.98 -7.36 9.84
N PHE A 14 4.01 -6.49 9.62
CA PHE A 14 2.96 -6.13 10.58
C PHE A 14 1.59 -6.22 9.93
N PHE A 15 0.58 -6.61 10.71
CA PHE A 15 -0.80 -6.73 10.26
C PHE A 15 -1.74 -5.99 11.22
N ASP A 16 -2.87 -5.50 10.70
CA ASP A 16 -4.01 -5.09 11.52
C ASP A 16 -5.04 -6.22 11.72
N HIS A 17 -4.68 -7.45 11.35
CA HIS A 17 -5.52 -8.65 11.43
C HIS A 17 -4.73 -9.84 11.99
N ASN A 18 -5.37 -11.02 12.11
CA ASN A 18 -4.76 -12.21 12.71
C ASN A 18 -3.77 -12.98 11.80
N GLY A 19 -3.54 -12.52 10.59
CA GLY A 19 -2.60 -13.14 9.65
C GLY A 19 -3.08 -14.43 8.97
N LYS A 20 -4.37 -14.75 9.05
CA LYS A 20 -4.93 -15.98 8.44
C LYS A 20 -5.08 -15.92 6.92
N PHE A 21 -4.79 -14.81 6.29
CA PHE A 21 -4.70 -14.72 4.81
C PHE A 21 -3.41 -15.39 4.35
N GLU A 22 -3.44 -16.70 4.18
CA GLU A 22 -2.23 -17.50 4.03
C GLU A 22 -1.60 -17.40 2.64
N ASP A 23 -2.38 -17.37 1.58
CA ASP A 23 -1.90 -17.60 0.23
C ASP A 23 -0.80 -16.65 -0.25
N TYR A 24 -1.05 -15.35 -0.28
CA TYR A 24 -0.03 -14.43 -0.78
C TYR A 24 1.05 -14.12 0.26
N LEU A 25 0.72 -14.15 1.55
CA LEU A 25 1.67 -13.93 2.63
C LEU A 25 2.71 -15.03 2.73
N ASP A 26 2.32 -16.26 2.46
CA ASP A 26 3.26 -17.39 2.37
C ASP A 26 4.22 -17.21 1.20
N SER A 27 3.74 -16.70 0.07
CA SER A 27 4.59 -16.35 -1.06
C SER A 27 5.58 -15.24 -0.69
N LEU A 28 5.15 -14.18 0.01
CA LEU A 28 6.02 -13.12 0.50
C LEU A 28 7.08 -13.65 1.48
N ARG A 29 6.70 -14.53 2.42
CA ARG A 29 7.63 -15.16 3.36
C ARG A 29 8.66 -16.00 2.60
N LYS A 30 8.20 -16.86 1.70
CA LYS A 30 9.03 -17.78 0.93
C LYS A 30 9.99 -17.06 0.00
N TYR A 31 9.52 -16.07 -0.76
CA TYR A 31 10.31 -15.43 -1.82
C TYR A 31 10.98 -14.12 -1.40
N ALA A 32 10.40 -13.38 -0.46
CA ALA A 32 10.99 -12.15 0.07
C ALA A 32 11.74 -12.35 1.39
N GLY A 33 11.75 -13.55 1.96
CA GLY A 33 12.42 -13.85 3.22
C GLY A 33 11.86 -13.08 4.42
N LEU A 34 10.58 -12.71 4.36
CA LEU A 34 9.93 -12.05 5.47
C LEU A 34 9.76 -13.03 6.63
N LYS A 35 10.12 -12.58 7.83
CA LYS A 35 9.85 -13.34 9.06
C LYS A 35 8.35 -13.34 9.34
N PRO A 36 7.83 -14.29 10.15
CA PRO A 36 6.46 -14.23 10.64
C PRO A 36 6.14 -12.84 11.21
N PRO A 37 4.88 -12.39 11.10
CA PRO A 37 4.50 -11.08 11.61
C PRO A 37 4.82 -10.98 13.08
N LEU A 38 5.32 -9.83 13.49
CA LEU A 38 5.36 -9.49 14.89
C LEU A 38 3.91 -9.40 15.38
N ALA A 39 3.60 -9.97 16.54
CA ALA A 39 2.24 -9.99 17.09
C ALA A 39 1.93 -8.66 17.82
N PRO A 40 1.48 -7.62 17.10
CA PRO A 40 1.25 -6.30 17.68
C PRO A 40 -0.07 -6.23 18.47
N HIS A 41 -0.81 -7.35 18.57
CA HIS A 41 -2.22 -7.33 18.98
C HIS A 41 -2.42 -7.71 20.46
N THR A 42 -1.37 -8.00 21.20
CA THR A 42 -1.47 -8.35 22.63
C THR A 42 -2.11 -7.18 23.40
N GLY A 43 -3.27 -7.44 23.98
CA GLY A 43 -4.03 -6.44 24.73
C GLY A 43 -4.89 -5.48 23.91
N LEU A 44 -4.85 -5.53 22.58
CA LEU A 44 -5.70 -4.71 21.72
C LEU A 44 -7.11 -5.31 21.60
N LYS A 45 -8.10 -4.43 21.46
CA LYS A 45 -9.48 -4.82 21.16
C LYS A 45 -9.74 -4.69 19.66
N PRO A 46 -10.41 -5.69 19.04
CA PRO A 46 -10.84 -5.56 17.64
C PRO A 46 -11.78 -4.37 17.47
N ILE A 47 -11.62 -3.67 16.34
CA ILE A 47 -12.51 -2.58 15.92
C ILE A 47 -13.49 -3.01 14.84
N TYR A 48 -13.15 -4.08 14.10
CA TYR A 48 -14.00 -4.71 13.08
C TYR A 48 -13.87 -6.22 13.17
N ASP A 49 -14.90 -6.92 12.68
CA ASP A 49 -14.80 -8.32 12.27
C ASP A 49 -14.58 -8.36 10.76
N GLY A 50 -13.60 -9.08 10.27
CA GLY A 50 -13.34 -9.30 8.86
C GLY A 50 -14.46 -10.08 8.18
N PHE A 51 -14.42 -10.14 6.85
CA PHE A 51 -15.38 -10.91 6.05
C PHE A 51 -15.40 -12.41 6.43
N ASP A 52 -14.28 -12.94 6.91
CA ASP A 52 -14.08 -14.31 7.39
C ASP A 52 -14.35 -14.47 8.91
N GLY A 53 -14.79 -13.40 9.57
CA GLY A 53 -15.00 -13.37 11.02
C GLY A 53 -13.74 -13.16 11.85
N SER A 54 -12.58 -12.95 11.23
CA SER A 54 -11.34 -12.69 11.95
C SER A 54 -11.33 -11.26 12.55
N PRO A 55 -10.65 -11.06 13.69
CA PRO A 55 -10.56 -9.74 14.30
C PRO A 55 -9.67 -8.80 13.47
N ILE A 56 -10.12 -7.55 13.32
CA ILE A 56 -9.33 -6.45 12.74
C ILE A 56 -9.14 -5.39 13.82
N TYR A 57 -7.89 -4.97 13.99
CA TYR A 57 -7.46 -4.03 15.02
C TYR A 57 -7.31 -2.61 14.48
N SER A 58 -7.19 -1.65 15.38
CA SER A 58 -6.96 -0.25 15.00
C SER A 58 -5.63 -0.11 14.24
N THR A 59 -5.69 0.49 13.07
CA THR A 59 -4.49 0.79 12.27
C THR A 59 -3.51 1.65 13.07
N LEU A 60 -3.99 2.65 13.80
CA LEU A 60 -3.13 3.51 14.62
C LEU A 60 -2.42 2.72 15.71
N ASP A 61 -3.13 1.80 16.39
CA ASP A 61 -2.52 0.99 17.45
C ASP A 61 -1.44 0.04 16.91
N VAL A 62 -1.64 -0.50 15.70
CA VAL A 62 -0.64 -1.33 15.01
C VAL A 62 0.59 -0.50 14.63
N LEU A 63 0.40 0.71 14.10
CA LEU A 63 1.48 1.63 13.77
C LEU A 63 2.23 2.08 15.04
N HIS A 64 1.54 2.33 16.14
CA HIS A 64 2.15 2.62 17.43
C HIS A 64 2.95 1.44 17.95
N SER A 65 2.44 0.21 17.84
CA SER A 65 3.16 -1.00 18.25
C SER A 65 4.49 -1.13 17.50
N TRP A 66 4.48 -0.88 16.20
CA TRP A 66 5.71 -0.83 15.40
C TRP A 66 6.65 0.28 15.88
N LYS A 67 6.15 1.51 16.01
CA LYS A 67 6.94 2.67 16.44
C LYS A 67 7.60 2.44 17.80
N ASN A 68 6.86 1.86 18.74
CA ASN A 68 7.35 1.56 20.09
C ASN A 68 8.36 0.40 20.13
N ALA A 69 8.32 -0.49 19.13
CA ALA A 69 9.28 -1.58 18.99
C ALA A 69 10.59 -1.14 18.28
N LEU A 70 10.64 0.07 17.74
CA LEU A 70 11.86 0.57 17.11
C LEU A 70 12.95 0.81 18.15
N PRO A 71 14.21 0.42 17.87
CA PRO A 71 15.33 0.75 18.74
C PRO A 71 15.53 2.27 18.79
N SER A 72 16.19 2.77 19.84
CA SER A 72 16.54 4.19 20.00
C SER A 72 17.37 4.70 18.82
N GLU A 73 18.36 3.92 18.40
CA GLU A 73 19.18 4.21 17.25
C GLU A 73 18.51 3.75 15.95
N PRO A 74 18.58 4.54 14.87
CA PRO A 74 18.04 4.16 13.58
C PRO A 74 18.68 2.87 13.05
N THR A 75 17.85 1.92 12.65
CA THR A 75 18.30 0.67 12.03
C THR A 75 17.80 0.58 10.59
N ARG A 76 18.52 -0.18 9.76
CA ARG A 76 18.14 -0.42 8.38
C ARG A 76 17.04 -1.47 8.33
N THR A 77 15.78 -1.03 8.41
CA THR A 77 14.61 -1.92 8.34
C THR A 77 13.69 -1.55 7.19
N ILE A 78 13.11 -2.56 6.56
CA ILE A 78 11.98 -2.41 5.62
C ILE A 78 10.81 -3.10 6.27
N THR A 79 9.77 -2.33 6.59
CA THR A 79 8.57 -2.86 7.21
C THR A 79 7.42 -2.83 6.20
N LEU A 80 6.81 -3.98 5.96
CA LEU A 80 5.55 -4.10 5.25
C LEU A 80 4.41 -4.11 6.27
N PHE A 81 3.47 -3.19 6.13
CA PHE A 81 2.19 -3.24 6.81
C PHE A 81 1.14 -3.76 5.84
N ASN A 82 0.48 -4.87 6.18
CA ASN A 82 -0.71 -5.31 5.48
C ASN A 82 -1.93 -4.89 6.31
N LEU A 83 -2.64 -3.89 5.81
CA LEU A 83 -3.77 -3.25 6.49
C LEU A 83 -5.05 -3.52 5.70
N ILE A 84 -6.00 -4.20 6.33
CA ILE A 84 -7.27 -4.60 5.72
C ILE A 84 -8.49 -3.87 6.30
N ALA A 85 -8.27 -2.78 7.02
CA ALA A 85 -9.36 -1.96 7.58
C ALA A 85 -10.38 -1.48 6.53
N LEU A 86 -9.97 -1.35 5.24
CA LEU A 86 -10.85 -0.97 4.13
C LEU A 86 -11.39 -2.16 3.33
N HIS A 87 -10.99 -3.39 3.64
CA HIS A 87 -11.45 -4.56 2.89
C HIS A 87 -12.97 -4.67 2.91
N ASP A 88 -13.57 -5.00 1.75
CA ASP A 88 -15.01 -5.23 1.65
C ASP A 88 -15.45 -6.40 2.51
N GLY A 89 -16.67 -6.30 3.07
CA GLY A 89 -17.21 -7.32 3.96
C GLY A 89 -16.81 -7.17 5.43
N ASN A 90 -16.00 -6.19 5.79
CA ASN A 90 -15.75 -5.86 7.20
C ASN A 90 -17.05 -5.43 7.90
N ARG A 91 -17.24 -5.90 9.13
CA ARG A 91 -18.48 -5.80 9.90
C ARG A 91 -18.27 -5.15 11.25
N THR A 92 -19.34 -4.63 11.82
CA THR A 92 -19.35 -4.20 13.22
C THR A 92 -19.14 -5.42 14.13
N PRO A 93 -18.21 -5.38 15.08
CA PRO A 93 -17.92 -6.51 15.96
C PRO A 93 -19.17 -7.04 16.65
N GLY A 94 -19.35 -8.35 16.60
CA GLY A 94 -20.44 -9.07 17.24
C GLY A 94 -21.86 -8.83 16.67
N SER A 95 -22.03 -7.93 15.69
CA SER A 95 -23.37 -7.62 15.14
C SER A 95 -23.60 -8.20 13.73
N GLY A 96 -22.55 -8.60 13.05
CA GLY A 96 -22.61 -9.04 11.64
C GLY A 96 -23.03 -7.95 10.64
N LYS A 97 -23.29 -6.72 11.10
CA LYS A 97 -23.70 -5.60 10.24
C LYS A 97 -22.53 -5.11 9.40
N SER A 98 -22.73 -5.07 8.08
CA SER A 98 -21.74 -4.49 7.15
C SER A 98 -21.47 -3.02 7.47
N LEU A 99 -20.22 -2.63 7.29
CA LEU A 99 -19.76 -1.27 7.49
C LEU A 99 -19.63 -0.54 6.16
N ASP A 100 -20.07 0.70 6.13
CA ASP A 100 -19.90 1.56 4.96
C ASP A 100 -18.41 1.89 4.73
N PHE A 101 -18.04 2.00 3.47
CA PHE A 101 -16.68 2.32 3.06
C PHE A 101 -16.21 3.69 3.56
N LYS A 102 -17.03 4.74 3.38
CA LYS A 102 -16.64 6.12 3.68
C LYS A 102 -16.22 6.34 5.13
N PRO A 103 -16.99 5.95 6.18
CA PRO A 103 -16.56 6.12 7.57
C PRO A 103 -15.24 5.38 7.90
N ARG A 104 -15.03 4.20 7.30
CA ARG A 104 -13.80 3.42 7.47
C ARG A 104 -12.61 4.13 6.84
N ALA A 105 -12.77 4.66 5.62
CA ALA A 105 -11.75 5.43 4.94
C ALA A 105 -11.38 6.70 5.70
N GLU A 106 -12.38 7.45 6.18
CA GLU A 106 -12.16 8.64 7.01
C GLU A 106 -11.41 8.31 8.31
N ARG A 107 -11.73 7.19 8.94
CA ARG A 107 -10.99 6.72 10.12
C ARG A 107 -9.54 6.40 9.78
N LEU A 108 -9.31 5.60 8.75
CA LEU A 108 -7.96 5.24 8.31
C LEU A 108 -7.11 6.49 7.99
N LEU A 109 -7.69 7.45 7.27
CA LEU A 109 -6.98 8.69 6.93
C LEU A 109 -6.66 9.53 8.18
N ARG A 110 -7.55 9.58 9.18
CA ARG A 110 -7.23 10.22 10.47
C ARG A 110 -6.11 9.50 11.21
N ASP A 111 -6.15 8.18 11.27
CA ASP A 111 -5.13 7.35 11.92
C ASP A 111 -3.76 7.55 11.25
N LEU A 112 -3.71 7.53 9.93
CA LEU A 112 -2.50 7.79 9.15
C LEU A 112 -1.98 9.22 9.35
N ASN A 113 -2.87 10.22 9.36
CA ASN A 113 -2.46 11.61 9.61
C ASN A 113 -1.88 11.79 11.01
N THR A 114 -2.50 11.20 12.03
CA THR A 114 -1.97 11.22 13.40
C THR A 114 -0.58 10.61 13.44
N PHE A 115 -0.42 9.43 12.86
CA PHE A 115 0.87 8.74 12.82
C PHE A 115 1.94 9.53 12.05
N MET A 116 1.60 10.13 10.92
CA MET A 116 2.53 10.97 10.15
C MET A 116 3.00 12.19 10.94
N ASN A 117 2.11 12.85 11.70
CA ASN A 117 2.48 13.97 12.57
C ASN A 117 3.43 13.53 13.68
N GLU A 118 3.23 12.33 14.22
CA GLU A 118 4.13 11.75 15.23
C GLU A 118 5.50 11.36 14.63
N LEU A 119 5.55 10.86 13.41
CA LEU A 119 6.81 10.61 12.71
C LEU A 119 7.56 11.91 12.45
N GLU A 120 6.87 12.98 12.01
CA GLU A 120 7.47 14.30 11.82
C GLU A 120 8.07 14.82 13.13
N ALA A 121 7.31 14.76 14.22
CA ALA A 121 7.77 15.22 15.54
C ALA A 121 8.93 14.39 16.09
N SER A 122 9.05 13.11 15.69
CA SER A 122 10.14 12.25 16.16
C SER A 122 11.49 12.54 15.54
N GLY A 123 11.53 13.24 14.40
CA GLY A 123 12.73 13.49 13.62
C GLY A 123 13.43 12.23 13.07
N ARG A 124 12.79 11.04 13.16
CA ARG A 124 13.38 9.78 12.70
C ARG A 124 13.45 9.72 11.17
N PRO A 125 14.55 9.19 10.61
CA PRO A 125 14.70 9.00 9.18
C PRO A 125 13.81 7.82 8.70
N VAL A 126 12.64 8.14 8.13
CA VAL A 126 11.67 7.15 7.63
C VAL A 126 11.16 7.55 6.25
N LEU A 127 11.18 6.63 5.29
CA LEU A 127 10.36 6.72 4.08
C LEU A 127 9.06 5.97 4.34
N LEU A 128 7.95 6.69 4.37
CA LEU A 128 6.60 6.12 4.40
C LEU A 128 6.04 6.06 2.98
N LEU A 129 5.59 4.87 2.59
CA LEU A 129 4.87 4.61 1.35
C LEU A 129 3.48 4.11 1.69
N ILE A 130 2.45 4.73 1.12
CA ILE A 130 1.06 4.27 1.21
C ILE A 130 0.66 3.83 -0.19
N VAL A 131 0.41 2.53 -0.34
CA VAL A 131 0.14 1.88 -1.62
C VAL A 131 -1.15 1.08 -1.50
N PRO A 132 -2.30 1.62 -1.94
CA PRO A 132 -3.50 0.80 -2.04
C PRO A 132 -3.28 -0.36 -3.01
N GLU A 133 -3.76 -1.54 -2.66
CA GLU A 133 -3.68 -2.71 -3.51
C GLU A 133 -4.54 -2.54 -4.77
N HIS A 134 -5.76 -2.04 -4.58
CA HIS A 134 -6.72 -1.73 -5.64
C HIS A 134 -7.73 -0.67 -5.15
N GLY A 135 -8.46 -0.10 -6.09
CA GLY A 135 -9.58 0.79 -5.81
C GLY A 135 -10.81 0.01 -5.36
N ALA A 136 -11.77 0.72 -4.80
CA ALA A 136 -13.07 0.17 -4.41
C ALA A 136 -14.09 0.45 -5.51
N ALA A 137 -14.62 -0.59 -6.16
CA ALA A 137 -15.71 -0.48 -7.13
C ALA A 137 -17.05 -0.23 -6.40
N VAL A 138 -17.15 0.87 -5.67
CA VAL A 138 -18.32 1.22 -4.85
C VAL A 138 -19.56 1.41 -5.70
N ARG A 139 -19.37 1.89 -6.92
CA ARG A 139 -20.43 2.07 -7.92
C ARG A 139 -20.16 1.15 -9.10
N GLY A 140 -21.22 0.59 -9.67
CA GLY A 140 -21.12 -0.10 -10.94
C GLY A 140 -20.92 0.87 -12.10
N ASP A 141 -20.58 0.33 -13.24
CA ASP A 141 -20.45 1.04 -14.50
C ASP A 141 -21.22 0.30 -15.62
N ARG A 142 -20.95 0.63 -16.87
CA ARG A 142 -21.66 0.00 -18.02
C ARG A 142 -21.23 -1.44 -18.28
N ILE A 143 -20.14 -1.90 -17.70
CA ILE A 143 -19.52 -3.18 -18.02
C ILE A 143 -19.65 -4.14 -16.86
N GLN A 144 -19.56 -3.66 -15.63
CA GLN A 144 -19.68 -4.52 -14.43
C GLN A 144 -20.50 -3.87 -13.31
N MET A 145 -21.13 -4.71 -12.50
CA MET A 145 -21.93 -4.26 -11.36
C MET A 145 -21.04 -3.71 -10.23
N ALA A 146 -21.66 -2.93 -9.35
CA ALA A 146 -20.98 -2.45 -8.15
C ALA A 146 -20.37 -3.61 -7.34
N ARG A 147 -19.20 -3.38 -6.80
CA ARG A 147 -18.41 -4.32 -5.97
C ARG A 147 -17.81 -5.53 -6.71
N LEU A 148 -18.04 -5.66 -8.03
CA LEU A 148 -17.34 -6.65 -8.85
C LEU A 148 -15.99 -6.12 -9.31
N ARG A 149 -15.01 -7.02 -9.46
CA ARG A 149 -13.62 -6.72 -9.82
C ARG A 149 -13.07 -7.58 -10.95
N GLU A 150 -13.92 -8.33 -11.64
CA GLU A 150 -13.50 -9.23 -12.73
C GLU A 150 -12.92 -8.50 -13.93
N ILE A 151 -13.31 -7.23 -14.12
CA ILE A 151 -12.75 -6.36 -15.14
C ILE A 151 -11.90 -5.31 -14.44
N PRO A 152 -10.58 -5.21 -14.74
CA PRO A 152 -9.67 -4.27 -14.11
C PRO A 152 -9.89 -2.84 -14.61
N SER A 153 -11.07 -2.31 -14.33
CA SER A 153 -11.48 -0.96 -14.73
C SER A 153 -10.62 0.11 -14.04
N PRO A 154 -10.56 1.35 -14.58
CA PRO A 154 -9.82 2.43 -13.96
C PRO A 154 -10.20 2.70 -12.50
N HIS A 155 -11.45 2.49 -12.12
CA HIS A 155 -11.90 2.64 -10.72
C HIS A 155 -11.23 1.64 -9.75
N ILE A 156 -10.74 0.53 -10.28
CA ILE A 156 -10.06 -0.51 -9.51
C ILE A 156 -8.54 -0.36 -9.61
N THR A 157 -8.04 -0.03 -10.79
CA THR A 157 -6.60 -0.06 -11.07
C THR A 157 -5.90 1.28 -10.86
N HIS A 158 -6.63 2.42 -10.96
CA HIS A 158 -6.06 3.73 -10.68
C HIS A 158 -6.20 4.06 -9.19
N VAL A 159 -5.12 3.80 -8.47
CA VAL A 159 -5.04 4.12 -7.04
C VAL A 159 -3.94 5.16 -6.80
N PRO A 160 -4.17 6.13 -5.91
CA PRO A 160 -3.14 7.10 -5.57
C PRO A 160 -2.06 6.44 -4.71
N VAL A 161 -0.81 6.57 -5.10
CA VAL A 161 0.35 6.20 -4.28
C VAL A 161 0.91 7.45 -3.64
N PHE A 162 1.18 7.36 -2.35
CA PHE A 162 1.75 8.46 -1.58
C PHE A 162 3.11 8.04 -1.02
N ALA A 163 4.09 8.95 -1.12
CA ALA A 163 5.42 8.78 -0.55
C ALA A 163 5.82 10.01 0.25
N LYS A 164 6.29 9.84 1.47
CA LYS A 164 6.81 10.92 2.30
C LYS A 164 8.10 10.51 3.00
N PHE A 165 9.09 11.38 2.91
CA PHE A 165 10.35 11.25 3.62
C PHE A 165 10.31 12.09 4.91
N PHE A 166 10.55 11.44 6.05
CA PHE A 166 10.63 12.05 7.37
C PHE A 166 12.09 12.13 7.83
N GLY A 167 12.37 13.01 8.78
CA GLY A 167 13.71 13.15 9.38
C GLY A 167 14.75 13.75 8.44
N LEU A 168 14.32 14.49 7.41
CA LEU A 168 15.22 15.24 6.55
C LEU A 168 15.48 16.64 7.13
N SER A 169 16.70 17.12 6.98
CA SER A 169 17.11 18.46 7.41
C SER A 169 16.48 19.60 6.61
N THR A 170 16.01 19.33 5.41
CA THR A 170 15.37 20.29 4.52
C THR A 170 14.02 19.78 4.05
N LYS A 171 13.01 20.68 4.01
CA LYS A 171 11.74 20.36 3.37
C LYS A 171 11.94 20.21 1.86
N SER A 172 11.53 19.07 1.35
CA SER A 172 11.53 18.84 -0.09
C SER A 172 10.23 19.35 -0.70
N PRO A 173 10.26 19.84 -1.95
CA PRO A 173 9.04 20.23 -2.65
C PRO A 173 8.16 19.01 -2.91
N GLU A 174 6.86 19.25 -3.03
CA GLU A 174 5.92 18.22 -3.52
C GLU A 174 6.22 17.91 -4.99
N ILE A 175 6.26 16.65 -5.34
CA ILE A 175 6.41 16.16 -6.72
C ILE A 175 5.17 15.31 -7.04
N VAL A 176 4.44 15.70 -8.07
CA VAL A 176 3.30 14.94 -8.60
C VAL A 176 3.76 14.18 -9.83
N ILE A 177 3.43 12.90 -9.90
CA ILE A 177 3.72 12.02 -11.02
C ILE A 177 2.39 11.58 -11.63
N ASP A 178 1.99 12.22 -12.73
CA ASP A 178 0.73 11.94 -13.41
C ASP A 178 0.83 10.78 -14.42
N THR A 179 2.04 10.31 -14.68
CA THR A 179 2.26 9.20 -15.60
C THR A 179 1.82 7.89 -14.98
N PRO A 180 1.06 7.03 -15.69
CA PRO A 180 0.64 5.73 -15.17
C PRO A 180 1.82 4.87 -14.73
N THR A 181 1.80 4.45 -13.48
CA THR A 181 2.84 3.62 -12.85
C THR A 181 2.21 2.38 -12.20
N SER A 182 3.04 1.55 -11.57
CA SER A 182 2.59 0.37 -10.84
C SER A 182 3.52 0.09 -9.65
N HIS A 183 3.34 -1.06 -8.99
CA HIS A 183 4.26 -1.54 -7.96
C HIS A 183 5.71 -1.65 -8.44
N LEU A 184 5.96 -1.75 -9.76
CA LEU A 184 7.33 -1.69 -10.31
C LEU A 184 7.99 -0.34 -10.04
N ALA A 185 7.25 0.77 -10.20
CA ALA A 185 7.75 2.10 -9.87
C ALA A 185 7.98 2.28 -8.37
N VAL A 186 7.09 1.72 -7.54
CA VAL A 186 7.27 1.72 -6.07
C VAL A 186 8.54 0.95 -5.69
N GLY A 187 8.74 -0.23 -6.26
CA GLY A 187 9.94 -1.04 -6.05
C GLY A 187 11.21 -0.31 -6.48
N GLU A 188 11.18 0.36 -7.62
CA GLU A 188 12.29 1.16 -8.13
C GLU A 188 12.60 2.35 -7.20
N LEU A 189 11.58 3.06 -6.71
CA LEU A 189 11.77 4.16 -5.75
C LEU A 189 12.42 3.68 -4.45
N ILE A 190 11.99 2.53 -3.92
CA ILE A 190 12.60 1.90 -2.75
C ILE A 190 14.06 1.55 -3.05
N ALA A 191 14.33 0.92 -4.17
CA ALA A 191 15.69 0.52 -4.56
C ALA A 191 16.62 1.73 -4.68
N ARG A 192 16.19 2.80 -5.35
CA ARG A 192 16.94 4.05 -5.46
C ARG A 192 17.18 4.70 -4.10
N THR A 193 16.18 4.73 -3.22
CA THR A 193 16.31 5.27 -1.87
C THR A 193 17.36 4.50 -1.05
N ILE A 194 17.36 3.17 -1.15
CA ILE A 194 18.34 2.31 -0.48
C ILE A 194 19.76 2.55 -1.03
N THR A 195 19.90 2.61 -2.35
CA THR A 195 21.21 2.70 -3.01
C THR A 195 21.81 4.09 -2.99
N SER A 196 20.98 5.14 -2.97
CA SER A 196 21.43 6.53 -2.87
C SER A 196 21.99 6.88 -1.48
N GLY A 197 21.73 6.05 -0.48
CA GLY A 197 22.09 6.39 0.90
C GLY A 197 21.33 7.60 1.43
N ALA A 198 20.08 7.74 1.04
CA ALA A 198 19.23 8.92 1.30
C ALA A 198 19.26 9.45 2.75
N TYR A 199 19.51 8.56 3.72
CA TYR A 199 19.57 8.90 5.13
C TYR A 199 20.97 8.76 5.75
N THR A 200 21.97 8.44 4.95
CA THR A 200 23.35 8.18 5.46
C THR A 200 24.31 9.33 5.21
N HIS A 201 23.92 10.32 4.43
CA HIS A 201 24.79 11.42 4.03
C HIS A 201 24.19 12.78 4.41
N ALA A 202 25.06 13.71 4.76
CA ALA A 202 24.70 15.11 5.05
C ALA A 202 24.20 15.91 3.82
N LYS A 203 24.07 15.25 2.65
CA LYS A 203 23.59 15.90 1.43
C LYS A 203 22.06 15.94 1.41
N PRO A 204 21.47 17.02 0.93
CA PRO A 204 20.03 17.10 0.68
C PRO A 204 19.58 15.94 -0.23
N LEU A 205 18.42 15.38 0.06
CA LEU A 205 17.81 14.34 -0.78
C LEU A 205 17.34 14.96 -2.09
N ASP A 206 17.84 14.45 -3.21
CA ASP A 206 17.36 14.85 -4.54
C ASP A 206 16.14 14.01 -4.94
N LEU A 207 14.95 14.50 -4.59
CA LEU A 207 13.70 13.84 -4.94
C LEU A 207 13.48 13.77 -6.45
N THR A 208 13.94 14.77 -7.21
CA THR A 208 13.82 14.76 -8.66
C THR A 208 14.61 13.61 -9.26
N ALA A 209 15.84 13.38 -8.81
CA ALA A 209 16.63 12.24 -9.25
C ALA A 209 16.01 10.90 -8.85
N LEU A 210 15.44 10.80 -7.64
CA LEU A 210 14.78 9.57 -7.18
C LEU A 210 13.52 9.22 -7.97
N THR A 211 12.76 10.22 -8.40
CA THR A 211 11.46 10.04 -9.06
C THR A 211 11.51 10.15 -10.58
N SER A 212 12.62 10.59 -11.16
CA SER A 212 12.76 10.69 -12.61
C SER A 212 12.72 9.33 -13.28
N ASN A 213 12.05 9.25 -14.44
CA ASN A 213 12.03 8.04 -15.27
C ASN A 213 11.67 6.75 -14.52
N LEU A 214 10.70 6.82 -13.62
CA LEU A 214 10.15 5.62 -12.99
C LEU A 214 9.46 4.74 -14.03
N PRO A 215 9.45 3.41 -13.85
CA PRO A 215 8.76 2.49 -14.75
C PRO A 215 7.29 2.86 -14.95
N GLN A 216 6.86 2.91 -16.22
CA GLN A 216 5.48 3.20 -16.59
C GLN A 216 4.72 1.89 -16.85
N THR A 217 3.42 1.91 -16.56
CA THR A 217 2.53 0.76 -16.78
C THR A 217 1.27 1.22 -17.49
N TRP A 218 1.07 0.73 -18.72
CA TRP A 218 -0.01 1.14 -19.62
C TRP A 218 -1.10 0.08 -19.78
N SER A 219 -0.91 -1.11 -19.25
CA SER A 219 -1.87 -2.20 -19.34
C SER A 219 -2.00 -2.95 -18.04
N VAL A 220 -3.21 -3.36 -17.74
CA VAL A 220 -3.55 -4.16 -16.58
C VAL A 220 -4.41 -5.33 -17.05
N SER A 221 -4.20 -6.50 -16.45
CA SER A 221 -4.98 -7.69 -16.70
C SER A 221 -5.31 -8.34 -15.37
N GLU A 222 -6.58 -8.54 -15.10
CA GLU A 222 -7.02 -9.30 -13.91
C GLU A 222 -6.72 -10.79 -14.10
N ASN A 223 -7.03 -11.28 -15.30
CA ASN A 223 -6.78 -12.67 -15.69
C ASN A 223 -6.70 -12.77 -17.22
N SER A 224 -6.62 -13.96 -17.77
CA SER A 224 -6.59 -14.19 -19.22
C SER A 224 -7.88 -13.74 -19.95
N ASN A 225 -8.95 -13.49 -19.23
CA ASN A 225 -10.26 -13.17 -19.80
C ASN A 225 -10.56 -11.67 -19.86
N ALA A 226 -9.84 -10.82 -19.12
CA ALA A 226 -10.10 -9.40 -19.10
C ALA A 226 -8.79 -8.60 -19.06
N SER A 227 -8.63 -7.68 -19.99
CA SER A 227 -7.48 -6.77 -20.03
C SER A 227 -7.95 -5.35 -20.27
N VAL A 228 -7.30 -4.38 -19.64
CA VAL A 228 -7.52 -2.95 -19.85
C VAL A 228 -6.20 -2.29 -20.24
N VAL A 229 -6.26 -1.43 -21.25
CA VAL A 229 -5.12 -0.63 -21.71
C VAL A 229 -5.51 0.83 -21.64
N GLN A 230 -4.65 1.64 -21.08
CA GLN A 230 -4.72 3.07 -21.22
C GLN A 230 -3.87 3.48 -22.45
N TYR A 231 -4.48 4.24 -23.36
CA TYR A 231 -3.78 4.86 -24.47
C TYR A 231 -4.14 6.35 -24.50
N LYS A 232 -3.18 7.20 -24.21
CA LYS A 232 -3.38 8.62 -23.92
C LYS A 232 -4.43 8.75 -22.80
N ASP A 233 -5.47 9.56 -22.98
CA ASP A 233 -6.54 9.77 -22.00
C ASP A 233 -7.72 8.80 -22.17
N ASN A 234 -7.57 7.78 -23.00
CA ASN A 234 -8.63 6.82 -23.29
C ASN A 234 -8.29 5.45 -22.74
N PHE A 235 -9.33 4.79 -22.21
CA PHE A 235 -9.24 3.40 -21.76
C PHE A 235 -9.94 2.48 -22.75
N TRP A 236 -9.34 1.32 -22.94
CA TRP A 236 -9.84 0.28 -23.81
C TRP A 236 -9.89 -1.03 -23.05
N VAL A 237 -10.96 -1.78 -23.23
CA VAL A 237 -11.15 -3.10 -22.62
C VAL A 237 -11.24 -4.17 -23.68
N LYS A 238 -10.64 -5.32 -23.40
CA LYS A 238 -10.77 -6.54 -24.18
C LYS A 238 -11.21 -7.66 -23.25
N LEU A 239 -12.33 -8.30 -23.57
CA LEU A 239 -12.86 -9.43 -22.83
C LEU A 239 -12.64 -10.70 -23.66
N GLN A 240 -11.95 -11.68 -23.10
CA GLN A 240 -11.61 -12.94 -23.75
C GLN A 240 -10.98 -12.73 -25.17
N GLN A 241 -11.53 -13.36 -26.18
CA GLN A 241 -11.09 -13.21 -27.57
C GLN A 241 -11.82 -12.11 -28.35
N SER A 242 -12.57 -11.23 -27.65
CA SER A 242 -13.26 -10.12 -28.28
C SER A 242 -12.27 -9.08 -28.90
N LYS A 243 -12.81 -8.17 -29.69
CA LYS A 243 -12.06 -6.98 -30.15
C LYS A 243 -11.91 -5.98 -28.98
N TRP A 244 -10.90 -5.13 -29.05
CA TRP A 244 -10.76 -3.99 -28.16
C TRP A 244 -11.97 -3.05 -28.30
N MET A 245 -12.55 -2.67 -27.20
CA MET A 245 -13.69 -1.76 -27.13
C MET A 245 -13.33 -0.54 -26.26
N PRO A 246 -13.79 0.67 -26.59
CA PRO A 246 -13.62 1.82 -25.72
C PRO A 246 -14.30 1.56 -24.37
N TYR A 247 -13.55 1.77 -23.28
CA TYR A 247 -14.13 1.79 -21.94
C TYR A 247 -14.72 3.19 -21.69
N LYS A 248 -16.04 3.29 -21.65
CA LYS A 248 -16.75 4.54 -21.33
C LYS A 248 -17.22 4.46 -19.88
N GLN A 249 -16.68 5.35 -19.09
CA GLN A 249 -17.13 5.56 -17.69
C GLN A 249 -18.56 6.04 -17.63
#